data_9531e0f24cbb86d8b4d3fe543f48eeb3
#
_entry.id   9531e0f24cbb86d8b4d3fe543f48eeb3
#
_cell.length_a   1.000
_cell.length_b   1.000
_cell.length_c   1.000
_cell.angle_alpha   90.00
_cell.angle_beta   90.00
_cell.angle_gamma   90.00
#
_symmetry.space_group_name_H-M   'P 1'
#
loop_
_entity.id
_entity.type
_entity.pdbx_description
1 polymer ?
#
loop_
_entity_poly.entity_id
_entity_poly.type
_entity_poly.pdbx_seq_one_letter_code
_entity_poly.pdbx_strand_id
1 'polypeptide(L)'
;YQHGKTETLPFRSGPKPKKEEHRLILLAEDEQGRILMRKRSERLLHNLWEYVNLPVQPTQQALDALGLQMLEQREIGKAQHVFTHIIWHMQGVYAKVQNAPVPEDYEWVPKEEIETKALPTALSVFTKWGRKNLWNQ
;
A
#
# COMPACT_ATOMS: atom_id res chain seq x y z
N TYR A 1 -2.36 -13.95 -44.49
CA TYR A 1 -2.15 -13.75 -43.78
C TYR A 1 -2.71 -13.77 -43.31
N GLN A 2 -2.28 -13.97 -43.22
CA GLN A 2 -2.11 -13.92 -42.54
C GLN A 2 -2.56 -13.94 -41.85
N HIS A 3 -2.24 -14.27 -42.13
CA HIS A 3 -1.92 -14.25 -41.50
C HIS A 3 -2.23 -14.31 -40.93
N GLY A 4 -2.46 -15.12 -41.72
CA GLY A 4 -2.08 -15.02 -40.81
C GLY A 4 -2.13 -15.00 -40.48
N LYS A 5 -1.89 -15.32 -40.07
CA LYS A 5 -1.52 -15.15 -39.42
C LYS A 5 -1.38 -14.98 -38.87
N THR A 6 -1.31 -15.82 -39.38
CA THR A 6 -0.86 -15.54 -38.53
C THR A 6 -0.63 -15.32 -38.08
N GLU A 7 -0.48 -15.67 -37.95
CA GLU A 7 0.05 -15.30 -37.04
C GLU A 7 0.40 -15.14 -36.45
N THR A 8 0.51 -15.60 -36.64
CA THR A 8 1.07 -15.27 -35.67
C THR A 8 1.61 -15.11 -35.25
N LEU A 9 1.74 -15.29 -35.28
CA LEU A 9 2.45 -14.92 -34.48
C LEU A 9 3.00 -14.79 -34.03
N PRO A 10 3.27 -15.25 -34.04
CA PRO A 10 3.92 -14.98 -33.20
C PRO A 10 4.58 -14.83 -32.95
N PHE A 11 4.71 -15.03 -32.48
CA PHE A 11 5.53 -14.71 -31.89
C PHE A 11 5.64 -13.73 -31.73
N ARG A 12 5.22 -13.55 -31.22
CA ARG A 12 5.39 -12.33 -31.10
C ARG A 12 6.38 -11.76 -30.21
N SER A 13 7.11 -11.04 -30.47
CA SER A 13 8.22 -10.47 -29.75
C SER A 13 7.92 -9.09 -29.16
N GLY A 14 6.72 -8.86 -28.70
CA GLY A 14 6.38 -7.67 -27.91
C GLY A 14 6.75 -7.84 -26.47
N PRO A 15 6.84 -6.76 -25.67
CA PRO A 15 7.07 -6.88 -24.23
C PRO A 15 5.95 -7.69 -23.59
N LYS A 16 6.31 -8.49 -22.58
CA LYS A 16 5.31 -9.24 -21.84
C LYS A 16 4.35 -8.28 -21.14
N PRO A 17 3.06 -8.62 -21.04
CA PRO A 17 2.14 -7.81 -20.25
C PRO A 17 2.63 -7.72 -18.82
N LYS A 18 2.46 -6.55 -18.19
CA LYS A 18 2.81 -6.37 -16.79
C LYS A 18 1.83 -7.13 -15.91
N LYS A 19 2.32 -7.70 -14.82
CA LYS A 19 1.49 -8.32 -13.82
C LYS A 19 0.70 -7.24 -13.09
N GLU A 20 -0.59 -7.43 -12.90
CA GLU A 20 -1.42 -6.47 -12.18
C GLU A 20 -1.72 -7.01 -10.79
N GLU A 21 -1.49 -6.18 -9.78
CA GLU A 21 -1.76 -6.52 -8.39
C GLU A 21 -2.72 -5.50 -7.80
N HIS A 22 -3.71 -5.99 -7.08
CA HIS A 22 -4.70 -5.15 -6.40
C HIS A 22 -4.37 -5.13 -4.93
N ARG A 23 -4.11 -3.93 -4.40
CA ARG A 23 -3.57 -3.75 -3.05
C ARG A 23 -4.51 -2.90 -2.21
N LEU A 24 -4.60 -3.25 -0.93
CA LEU A 24 -5.23 -2.41 0.08
C LEU A 24 -4.10 -1.68 0.82
N ILE A 25 -4.14 -0.35 0.77
CA ILE A 25 -3.20 0.48 1.51
C ILE A 25 -3.96 1.05 2.71
N LEU A 26 -3.55 0.67 3.89
CA LEU A 26 -4.27 1.00 5.12
C LEU A 26 -3.42 1.91 5.99
N LEU A 27 -3.91 3.14 6.22
CA LEU A 27 -3.30 4.05 7.18
C LEU A 27 -3.98 3.80 8.53
N ALA A 28 -3.34 2.98 9.35
CA ALA A 28 -3.86 2.66 10.68
C ALA A 28 -3.22 3.60 11.70
N GLU A 29 -4.06 4.34 12.41
CA GLU A 29 -3.63 5.28 13.44
C GLU A 29 -4.14 4.79 14.79
N ASP A 30 -3.24 4.70 15.78
CA ASP A 30 -3.65 4.30 17.13
C ASP A 30 -4.17 5.49 17.93
N GLU A 31 -4.55 5.24 19.18
CA GLU A 31 -5.11 6.29 20.04
C GLU A 31 -4.08 7.33 20.45
N GLN A 32 -2.79 7.05 20.28
CA GLN A 32 -1.72 8.01 20.54
C GLN A 32 -1.33 8.80 19.29
N GLY A 33 -2.04 8.58 18.18
CA GLY A 33 -1.76 9.30 16.93
C GLY A 33 -0.58 8.77 16.14
N ARG A 34 -0.11 7.57 16.46
CA ARG A 34 0.99 6.95 15.72
C ARG A 34 0.44 6.15 14.54
N ILE A 35 1.23 6.07 13.48
CA ILE A 35 0.84 5.38 12.24
C ILE A 35 1.60 4.05 12.14
N LEU A 36 0.88 3.01 11.77
CA LEU A 36 1.47 1.68 11.62
C LEU A 36 2.24 1.61 10.31
N MET A 37 3.52 1.26 10.39
CA MET A 37 4.40 1.19 9.23
C MET A 37 5.32 -0.02 9.35
N ARG A 38 5.89 -0.42 8.21
CA ARG A 38 6.95 -1.43 8.21
C ARG A 38 7.97 -1.10 7.13
N LYS A 39 9.18 -1.60 7.31
CA LYS A 39 10.22 -1.52 6.29
C LYS A 39 10.09 -2.74 5.38
N ARG A 40 10.02 -2.51 4.08
CA ARG A 40 9.83 -3.60 3.12
C ARG A 40 11.08 -4.48 3.05
N SER A 41 10.84 -5.80 3.12
CA SER A 41 11.87 -6.80 2.87
C SER A 41 11.72 -7.44 1.50
N GLU A 42 10.59 -7.21 0.83
CA GLU A 42 10.32 -7.72 -0.50
C GLU A 42 11.27 -7.07 -1.52
N ARG A 43 11.47 -7.74 -2.65
CA ARG A 43 12.37 -7.27 -3.69
C ARG A 43 11.93 -5.92 -4.27
N LEU A 44 10.63 -5.80 -4.56
CA LEU A 44 10.06 -4.55 -5.05
C LEU A 44 10.08 -3.51 -3.93
N LEU A 45 10.66 -2.34 -4.18
CA LEU A 45 10.78 -1.26 -3.19
C LEU A 45 11.50 -1.73 -1.92
N HIS A 46 12.53 -2.56 -2.07
CA HIS A 46 13.28 -3.11 -0.94
C HIS A 46 13.88 -1.99 -0.08
N ASN A 47 13.79 -2.14 1.22
CA ASN A 47 14.29 -1.21 2.23
C ASN A 47 13.55 0.14 2.30
N LEU A 48 12.49 0.33 1.51
CA LEU A 48 11.64 1.51 1.67
C LEU A 48 10.55 1.21 2.70
N TRP A 49 10.02 2.26 3.31
CA TRP A 49 8.98 2.12 4.32
C TRP A 49 7.61 2.21 3.68
N GLU A 50 6.64 1.52 4.26
CA GLU A 50 5.26 1.54 3.75
C GLU A 50 4.27 1.52 4.91
N TYR A 51 3.04 1.94 4.61
CA TYR A 51 1.90 1.71 5.46
C TYR A 51 1.50 0.25 5.37
N VAL A 52 0.40 -0.17 5.98
CA VAL A 52 -0.08 -1.54 5.78
C VAL A 52 -0.43 -1.72 4.31
N ASN A 53 0.15 -2.72 3.67
CA ASN A 53 0.02 -2.97 2.23
C ASN A 53 -0.22 -4.45 2.03
N LEU A 54 -1.47 -4.81 1.81
CA LEU A 54 -1.92 -6.20 1.72
C LEU A 54 -2.71 -6.40 0.42
N PRO A 55 -2.85 -7.65 -0.05
CA PRO A 55 -3.79 -7.91 -1.15
C PRO A 55 -5.16 -7.35 -0.81
N VAL A 56 -5.88 -6.85 -1.82
CA VAL A 56 -7.18 -6.23 -1.61
C VAL A 56 -8.11 -7.20 -0.87
N GLN A 57 -8.78 -6.68 0.17
CA GLN A 57 -9.63 -7.46 1.05
C GLN A 57 -10.46 -6.50 1.89
N PRO A 58 -11.51 -6.97 2.59
CA PRO A 58 -12.24 -6.09 3.51
C PRO A 58 -11.31 -5.54 4.59
N THR A 59 -11.48 -4.27 4.92
CA THR A 59 -10.65 -3.60 5.93
C THR A 59 -10.67 -4.33 7.26
N GLN A 60 -11.84 -4.80 7.68
CA GLN A 60 -11.96 -5.52 8.94
C GLN A 60 -11.11 -6.79 8.96
N GLN A 61 -11.08 -7.51 7.83
CA GLN A 61 -10.26 -8.72 7.72
C GLN A 61 -8.77 -8.39 7.86
N ALA A 62 -8.33 -7.30 7.23
CA ALA A 62 -6.94 -6.86 7.32
C ALA A 62 -6.58 -6.50 8.76
N LEU A 63 -7.45 -5.78 9.46
CA LEU A 63 -7.22 -5.39 10.84
C LEU A 63 -7.21 -6.61 11.77
N ASP A 64 -8.13 -7.54 11.55
CA ASP A 64 -8.17 -8.78 12.35
C ASP A 64 -6.87 -9.57 12.23
N ALA A 65 -6.31 -9.63 11.02
CA ALA A 65 -5.06 -10.34 10.79
C ALA A 65 -3.88 -9.69 11.53
N LEU A 66 -3.96 -8.39 11.82
CA LEU A 66 -2.94 -7.66 12.57
C LEU A 66 -3.24 -7.59 14.06
N GLY A 67 -4.37 -8.12 14.50
CA GLY A 67 -4.78 -8.07 15.90
C GLY A 67 -5.25 -6.69 16.34
N LEU A 68 -5.78 -5.89 15.41
CA LEU A 68 -6.19 -4.51 15.70
C LEU A 68 -7.71 -4.38 15.75
N GLN A 69 -8.18 -3.55 16.67
CA GLN A 69 -9.61 -3.27 16.87
C GLN A 69 -9.94 -1.92 16.24
N MET A 70 -10.83 -1.90 15.26
CA MET A 70 -11.21 -0.67 14.57
C MET A 70 -12.15 0.19 15.44
N LEU A 71 -11.85 1.49 15.50
CA LEU A 71 -12.71 2.48 16.17
C LEU A 71 -13.42 3.35 15.14
N GLU A 72 -12.78 3.67 14.02
CA GLU A 72 -13.31 4.56 13.00
C GLU A 72 -12.66 4.20 11.67
N GLN A 73 -13.37 4.47 10.58
CA GLN A 73 -12.86 4.20 9.23
C GLN A 73 -13.27 5.33 8.30
N ARG A 74 -12.36 5.71 7.40
CA ARG A 74 -12.66 6.65 6.31
C ARG A 74 -11.97 6.18 5.03
N GLU A 75 -12.60 6.41 3.89
CA GLU A 75 -11.98 6.12 2.61
C GLU A 75 -11.01 7.23 2.22
N ILE A 76 -9.85 6.84 1.69
CA ILE A 76 -8.88 7.81 1.16
C ILE A 76 -9.08 7.97 -0.34
N GLY A 77 -9.20 6.87 -1.08
CA GLY A 77 -9.37 6.88 -2.52
C GLY A 77 -8.51 5.83 -3.18
N LYS A 78 -8.49 5.87 -4.50
CA LYS A 78 -7.75 4.90 -5.31
C LYS A 78 -6.55 5.56 -5.95
N ALA A 79 -5.52 4.76 -6.21
CA ALA A 79 -4.33 5.21 -6.91
C ALA A 79 -3.76 4.04 -7.70
N GLN A 80 -2.93 4.36 -8.67
CA GLN A 80 -2.26 3.36 -9.48
C GLN A 80 -0.79 3.76 -9.62
N HIS A 81 0.08 2.76 -9.57
CA HIS A 81 1.49 3.01 -9.85
C HIS A 81 2.03 1.93 -10.78
N VAL A 82 2.74 2.36 -11.82
CA VAL A 82 3.27 1.45 -12.84
C VAL A 82 4.77 1.27 -12.61
N PHE A 83 5.16 0.03 -12.32
CA PHE A 83 6.56 -0.37 -12.23
C PHE A 83 6.98 -1.02 -13.56
N THR A 84 8.23 -1.44 -13.66
CA THR A 84 8.72 -2.06 -14.89
C THR A 84 7.94 -3.32 -15.26
N HIS A 85 7.65 -4.18 -14.29
CA HIS A 85 7.00 -5.48 -14.54
C HIS A 85 5.65 -5.64 -13.84
N ILE A 86 5.24 -4.69 -13.04
CA ILE A 86 4.06 -4.79 -12.18
C ILE A 86 3.28 -3.47 -12.22
N ILE A 87 1.96 -3.56 -12.18
CA ILE A 87 1.10 -2.40 -11.95
C ILE A 87 0.37 -2.64 -10.63
N TRP A 88 0.45 -1.68 -9.72
CA TRP A 88 -0.34 -1.70 -8.49
C TRP A 88 -1.61 -0.88 -8.68
N HIS A 89 -2.75 -1.52 -8.45
CA HIS A 89 -4.04 -0.85 -8.33
C HIS A 89 -4.34 -0.79 -6.83
N MET A 90 -4.30 0.39 -6.26
CA MET A 90 -4.35 0.57 -4.81
C MET A 90 -5.66 1.21 -4.39
N GLN A 91 -6.22 0.68 -3.31
CA GLN A 91 -7.36 1.28 -2.62
C GLN A 91 -6.90 1.68 -1.24
N GLY A 92 -7.02 2.98 -0.92
CA GLY A 92 -6.57 3.51 0.37
C GLY A 92 -7.72 3.67 1.34
N VAL A 93 -7.47 3.26 2.58
CA VAL A 93 -8.42 3.38 3.68
C VAL A 93 -7.67 3.88 4.91
N TYR A 94 -8.28 4.80 5.63
CA TYR A 94 -7.81 5.22 6.95
C TYR A 94 -8.62 4.49 8.01
N ALA A 95 -7.95 3.97 9.03
CA ALA A 95 -8.62 3.34 10.17
C ALA A 95 -8.01 3.82 11.48
N LYS A 96 -8.86 4.34 12.38
CA LYS A 96 -8.47 4.60 13.75
C LYS A 96 -8.65 3.31 14.53
N VAL A 97 -7.63 2.91 15.28
CA VAL A 97 -7.64 1.65 16.00
C VAL A 97 -7.27 1.84 17.47
N GLN A 98 -7.65 0.88 18.31
CA GLN A 98 -7.22 0.88 19.71
C GLN A 98 -5.72 0.64 19.80
N ASN A 99 -5.07 1.20 20.83
CA ASN A 99 -3.67 0.90 21.09
C ASN A 99 -3.50 -0.61 21.26
N ALA A 100 -2.54 -1.20 20.58
CA ALA A 100 -2.30 -2.63 20.62
C ALA A 100 -0.87 -2.93 20.19
N PRO A 101 -0.32 -4.07 20.66
CA PRO A 101 0.95 -4.54 20.12
C PRO A 101 0.74 -4.99 18.68
N VAL A 102 1.81 -4.95 17.89
CA VAL A 102 1.77 -5.29 16.47
C VAL A 102 2.77 -6.38 16.15
N PRO A 103 2.60 -7.08 15.02
CA PRO A 103 3.59 -8.07 14.59
C PRO A 103 5.00 -7.46 14.52
N GLU A 104 6.01 -8.32 14.66
CA GLU A 104 7.40 -7.91 14.84
C GLU A 104 7.96 -7.07 13.70
N ASP A 105 7.48 -7.28 12.48
CA ASP A 105 7.95 -6.52 11.33
C ASP A 105 7.27 -5.16 11.16
N TYR A 106 6.30 -4.84 12.00
CA TYR A 106 5.62 -3.55 12.00
C TYR A 106 6.06 -2.70 13.18
N GLU A 107 5.89 -1.39 13.04
CA GLU A 107 6.15 -0.49 14.16
C GLU A 107 5.17 0.67 14.13
N TRP A 108 4.81 1.15 15.32
CA TRP A 108 4.01 2.36 15.48
C TRP A 108 4.94 3.57 15.39
N VAL A 109 4.77 4.39 14.36
CA VAL A 109 5.66 5.51 14.07
C VAL A 109 4.98 6.82 14.49
N PRO A 110 5.64 7.61 15.36
CA PRO A 110 5.10 8.93 15.73
C PRO A 110 4.98 9.83 14.50
N LYS A 111 3.98 10.71 14.51
CA LYS A 111 3.68 11.56 13.34
C LYS A 111 4.88 12.38 12.88
N GLU A 112 5.66 12.90 13.81
CA GLU A 112 6.82 13.73 13.49
C GLU A 112 7.95 12.94 12.84
N GLU A 113 7.91 11.62 12.88
CA GLU A 113 8.94 10.77 12.28
C GLU A 113 8.55 10.16 10.95
N ILE A 114 7.28 10.25 10.55
CA ILE A 114 6.80 9.56 9.35
C ILE A 114 7.58 9.97 8.11
N GLU A 115 7.76 11.27 7.89
CA GLU A 115 8.41 11.74 6.68
C GLU A 115 9.94 11.77 6.78
N THR A 116 10.51 11.30 7.91
CA THR A 116 11.93 11.02 7.99
C THR A 116 12.24 9.64 7.41
N LYS A 117 11.23 8.80 7.21
CA LYS A 117 11.39 7.48 6.61
C LYS A 117 11.52 7.60 5.09
N ALA A 118 12.20 6.64 4.46
CA ALA A 118 12.31 6.59 3.01
C ALA A 118 10.99 6.04 2.44
N LEU A 119 10.08 6.95 2.08
CA LEU A 119 8.76 6.60 1.56
C LEU A 119 8.77 6.53 0.04
N PRO A 120 8.19 5.48 -0.57
CA PRO A 120 8.21 5.35 -2.03
C PRO A 120 7.21 6.28 -2.70
N THR A 121 7.56 6.77 -3.87
CA THR A 121 6.68 7.59 -4.71
C THR A 121 5.36 6.85 -5.01
N ALA A 122 5.41 5.52 -5.09
CA ALA A 122 4.22 4.71 -5.35
C ALA A 122 3.10 4.95 -4.34
N LEU A 123 3.44 5.35 -3.11
CA LEU A 123 2.46 5.60 -2.06
C LEU A 123 2.19 7.09 -1.84
N SER A 124 2.64 7.95 -2.75
CA SER A 124 2.58 9.41 -2.54
C SER A 124 1.16 9.95 -2.35
N VAL A 125 0.17 9.35 -3.02
CA VAL A 125 -1.24 9.78 -2.86
C VAL A 125 -1.66 9.64 -1.39
N PHE A 126 -1.27 8.53 -0.76
CA PHE A 126 -1.65 8.25 0.62
C PHE A 126 -0.83 9.08 1.61
N THR A 127 0.45 9.30 1.31
CA THR A 127 1.30 10.17 2.12
C THR A 127 0.77 11.61 2.10
N LYS A 128 0.35 12.10 0.93
CA LYS A 128 -0.23 13.44 0.83
C LYS A 128 -1.53 13.54 1.60
N TRP A 129 -2.37 12.53 1.53
CA TRP A 129 -3.62 12.51 2.28
C TRP A 129 -3.34 12.55 3.78
N GLY A 130 -2.39 11.75 4.25
CA GLY A 130 -2.01 11.71 5.66
C GLY A 130 -1.42 13.03 6.13
N ARG A 131 -0.57 13.64 5.30
CA ARG A 131 0.01 14.94 5.60
C ARG A 131 -1.08 15.98 5.77
N LYS A 132 -2.06 16.00 4.90
CA LYS A 132 -3.16 16.97 4.94
C LYS A 132 -4.10 16.72 6.11
N ASN A 133 -4.38 15.47 6.44
CA ASN A 133 -5.46 15.13 7.35
C ASN A 133 -5.01 14.62 8.72
N LEU A 134 -3.77 14.17 8.86
CA LEU A 134 -3.31 13.51 10.08
C LEU A 134 -2.10 14.18 10.73
N TRP A 135 -0.96 14.31 10.03
CA TRP A 135 0.28 14.65 10.72
C TRP A 135 0.88 16.01 10.41
N ASN A 136 0.32 16.75 9.53
CA ASN A 136 0.82 18.10 9.21
C ASN A 136 -0.29 19.14 9.33
N GLN A 137 -1.00 19.11 10.43
CA GLN A 137 -2.07 20.06 10.70
C GLN A 137 -1.63 21.13 11.68
#